data_057e813a82b993d27cc146c35a848312
#
_entry.id   057e813a82b993d27cc146c35a848312
#
_cell.length_a   1.000
_cell.length_b   1.000
_cell.length_c   1.000
_cell.angle_alpha   90.00
_cell.angle_beta   90.00
_cell.angle_gamma   90.00
#
_symmetry.space_group_name_H-M   'P 1'
#
loop_
_entity.id
_entity.type
_entity.pdbx_description
1 polymer ?
#
loop_
_entity_poly.entity_id
_entity_poly.type
_entity_poly.pdbx_seq_one_letter_code
_entity_poly.pdbx_strand_id
1 'polypeptide(L)'
;MIRKILILLLIGILVWSIGAKYISQHEFIHQQIFLRHGINSITHINYITLNGVTIPERSCIDCSLENTLNDVIGYNVALIIYAAVILIMVYFIFNKFKSN
;
A
#
# COMPACT_ATOMS: atom_id res chain seq x y z
N MET A 1 -5.55 -2.71 -31.17
CA MET A 1 -4.21 -2.73 -30.52
C MET A 1 -4.03 -1.57 -29.57
N ILE A 2 -4.26 -0.33 -29.99
CA ILE A 2 -4.16 0.88 -29.15
C ILE A 2 -5.09 0.79 -27.94
N ARG A 3 -6.30 0.29 -28.15
CA ARG A 3 -7.31 0.17 -27.10
C ARG A 3 -6.85 -0.76 -25.96
N LYS A 4 -6.19 -1.88 -26.29
CA LYS A 4 -5.66 -2.80 -25.28
C LYS A 4 -4.53 -2.16 -24.47
N ILE A 5 -3.66 -1.41 -25.14
CA ILE A 5 -2.55 -0.69 -24.49
C ILE A 5 -3.09 0.35 -23.52
N LEU A 6 -4.11 1.13 -23.93
CA LEU A 6 -4.73 2.13 -23.07
C LEU A 6 -5.36 1.51 -21.82
N ILE A 7 -6.05 0.38 -21.98
CA ILE A 7 -6.65 -0.34 -20.85
C ILE A 7 -5.57 -0.82 -19.89
N LEU A 8 -4.48 -1.40 -20.40
CA LEU A 8 -3.38 -1.86 -19.57
C LEU A 8 -2.71 -0.71 -18.82
N LEU A 9 -2.53 0.44 -19.47
CA LEU A 9 -1.99 1.63 -18.82
C LEU A 9 -2.90 2.14 -17.71
N LEU A 10 -4.20 2.18 -17.93
CA LEU A 10 -5.18 2.57 -16.92
C LEU A 10 -5.12 1.64 -15.71
N ILE A 11 -5.03 0.34 -15.94
CA ILE A 11 -4.93 -0.63 -14.86
C ILE A 11 -3.64 -0.43 -14.08
N GLY A 12 -2.53 -0.23 -14.77
CA GLY A 12 -1.26 0.06 -14.12
C GLY A 12 -1.33 1.28 -13.21
N ILE A 13 -1.97 2.35 -13.68
CA ILE A 13 -2.16 3.57 -12.90
C ILE A 13 -3.05 3.30 -11.68
N LEU A 14 -4.14 2.56 -11.84
CA LEU A 14 -5.04 2.23 -10.73
C LEU A 14 -4.34 1.38 -9.68
N VAL A 15 -3.61 0.36 -10.10
CA VAL A 15 -2.85 -0.52 -9.19
C VAL A 15 -1.81 0.29 -8.43
N TRP A 16 -1.06 1.14 -9.12
CA TRP A 16 -0.08 2.02 -8.48
C TRP A 16 -0.75 2.97 -7.47
N SER A 17 -1.88 3.56 -7.83
CA SER A 17 -2.61 4.50 -6.96
C SER A 17 -3.10 3.83 -5.69
N ILE A 18 -3.59 2.60 -5.79
CA ILE A 18 -4.01 1.81 -4.62
C ILE A 18 -2.81 1.55 -3.71
N GLY A 19 -1.69 1.16 -4.27
CA GLY A 19 -0.46 0.93 -3.52
C GLY A 19 0.05 2.19 -2.84
N ALA A 20 0.04 3.33 -3.55
CA ALA A 20 0.47 4.60 -3.01
C ALA A 20 -0.39 5.03 -1.82
N LYS A 21 -1.71 4.91 -1.95
CA LYS A 21 -2.64 5.22 -0.87
C LYS A 21 -2.44 4.29 0.33
N TYR A 22 -2.23 3.01 0.07
CA TYR A 22 -1.99 2.02 1.11
C TYR A 22 -0.73 2.35 1.91
N ILE A 23 0.38 2.63 1.24
CA ILE A 23 1.64 2.99 1.90
C ILE A 23 1.48 4.25 2.74
N SER A 24 0.78 5.27 2.21
CA SER A 24 0.52 6.50 2.95
C SER A 24 -0.26 6.22 4.24
N GLN A 25 -1.31 5.39 4.18
CA GLN A 25 -2.10 5.02 5.35
C GLN A 25 -1.30 4.18 6.34
N HIS A 26 -0.49 3.24 5.85
CA HIS A 26 0.33 2.38 6.69
C HIS A 26 1.33 3.21 7.52
N GLU A 27 2.01 4.15 6.88
CA GLU A 27 2.96 5.03 7.58
C GLU A 27 2.25 6.02 8.49
N PHE A 28 1.06 6.48 8.10
CA PHE A 28 0.24 7.33 8.96
C PHE A 28 -0.12 6.61 10.27
N ILE A 29 -0.44 5.32 10.21
CA ILE A 29 -0.74 4.52 11.39
C ILE A 29 0.49 4.46 12.31
N HIS A 30 1.69 4.28 11.77
CA HIS A 30 2.93 4.35 12.56
C HIS A 30 3.08 5.69 13.25
N GLN A 31 2.81 6.81 12.55
CA GLN A 31 2.85 8.14 13.15
C GLN A 31 1.85 8.27 14.30
N GLN A 32 0.64 7.73 14.14
CA GLN A 32 -0.39 7.78 15.18
C GLN A 32 -0.01 6.95 16.39
N ILE A 33 0.63 5.80 16.19
CA ILE A 33 1.13 4.97 17.27
C ILE A 33 2.16 5.75 18.11
N PHE A 34 3.13 6.39 17.46
CA PHE A 34 4.12 7.22 18.16
C PHE A 34 3.47 8.39 18.89
N LEU A 35 2.52 9.08 18.24
CA LEU A 35 1.83 10.23 18.84
C LEU A 35 1.04 9.84 20.09
N ARG A 36 0.40 8.68 20.12
CA ARG A 36 -0.32 8.19 21.29
C ARG A 36 0.61 7.99 22.50
N HIS A 37 1.89 7.75 22.24
CA HIS A 37 2.92 7.64 23.28
C HIS A 37 3.68 8.95 23.52
N GLY A 38 3.19 10.06 22.94
CA GLY A 38 3.79 11.38 23.13
C GLY A 38 5.06 11.61 22.32
N ILE A 39 5.27 10.88 21.24
CA ILE A 39 6.49 10.94 20.42
C ILE A 39 6.11 11.46 19.03
N ASN A 40 6.81 12.49 18.57
CA ASN A 40 6.70 12.96 17.20
C ASN A 40 7.54 12.09 16.27
N SER A 41 7.12 11.98 15.02
CA SER A 41 7.82 11.19 14.02
C SER A 41 7.77 11.87 12.66
N ILE A 42 8.68 11.47 11.77
CA ILE A 42 8.75 11.95 10.39
C ILE A 42 8.59 10.77 9.47
N THR A 43 7.73 10.92 8.46
CA THR A 43 7.48 9.88 7.47
C THR A 43 8.13 10.25 6.15
N HIS A 44 8.84 9.29 5.56
CA HIS A 44 9.38 9.39 4.21
C HIS A 44 8.75 8.30 3.35
N ILE A 45 8.16 8.68 2.22
CA ILE A 45 7.52 7.74 1.31
C ILE A 45 8.14 7.89 -0.08
N ASN A 46 8.55 6.76 -0.65
CA ASN A 46 8.94 6.70 -2.05
C ASN A 46 7.79 6.10 -2.84
N TYR A 47 7.07 6.95 -3.57
CA TYR A 47 5.89 6.53 -4.32
C TYR A 47 6.22 5.74 -5.58
N ILE A 48 7.47 5.78 -6.05
CA ILE A 48 7.89 5.02 -7.22
C ILE A 48 8.07 3.54 -6.84
N THR A 49 8.78 3.28 -5.75
CA THR A 49 9.03 1.92 -5.26
C THR A 49 7.95 1.41 -4.31
N LEU A 50 7.02 2.27 -3.89
CA LEU A 50 5.97 1.99 -2.91
C LEU A 50 6.53 1.54 -1.56
N ASN A 51 7.61 2.20 -1.13
CA ASN A 51 8.24 1.99 0.16
C ASN A 51 8.05 3.22 1.04
N GLY A 52 7.91 2.97 2.34
CA GLY A 52 7.80 4.05 3.30
C GLY A 52 8.51 3.69 4.61
N VAL A 53 8.92 4.71 5.34
CA VAL A 53 9.50 4.56 6.67
C VAL A 53 9.04 5.73 7.55
N THR A 54 8.69 5.42 8.78
CA THR A 54 8.36 6.42 9.80
C THR A 54 9.45 6.38 10.87
N ILE A 55 10.12 7.51 11.05
CA ILE A 55 11.26 7.63 11.97
C ILE A 55 10.79 8.43 13.19
N PRO A 56 10.78 7.84 14.39
CA PRO A 56 10.41 8.57 15.60
C PRO A 56 11.53 9.52 16.02
N GLU A 57 11.16 10.60 16.71
CA GLU A 57 12.09 11.58 17.25
C GLU A 57 13.03 10.99 18.30
N ARG A 58 12.53 9.98 19.03
CA ARG A 58 13.29 9.23 20.02
C ARG A 58 12.80 7.80 20.05
N SER A 59 13.58 6.88 20.63
CA SER A 59 13.16 5.50 20.69
C SER A 59 11.90 5.32 21.55
N CYS A 60 11.03 4.41 21.13
CA CYS A 60 9.77 4.11 21.77
C CYS A 60 9.67 2.61 22.00
N ILE A 61 10.12 2.17 23.17
CA ILE A 61 10.09 0.75 23.54
C ILE A 61 8.64 0.26 23.66
N ASP A 62 7.78 1.09 24.23
CA ASP A 62 6.36 0.76 24.45
C ASP A 62 5.56 0.67 23.14
N CYS A 63 6.06 1.28 22.06
CA CYS A 63 5.42 1.23 20.74
C CYS A 63 5.76 -0.02 19.94
N SER A 64 6.77 -0.78 20.37
CA SER A 64 7.35 -1.87 19.57
C SER A 64 6.32 -2.91 19.17
N LEU A 65 5.47 -3.35 20.10
CA LEU A 65 4.45 -4.36 19.83
C LEU A 65 3.42 -3.85 18.81
N GLU A 66 2.91 -2.62 19.02
CA GLU A 66 1.91 -2.04 18.13
C GLU A 66 2.46 -1.82 16.72
N ASN A 67 3.70 -1.33 16.61
CA ASN A 67 4.36 -1.13 15.32
C ASN A 67 4.60 -2.46 14.60
N THR A 68 5.03 -3.48 15.34
CA THR A 68 5.23 -4.82 14.78
C THR A 68 3.92 -5.40 14.28
N LEU A 69 2.84 -5.28 15.06
CA LEU A 69 1.51 -5.74 14.63
C LEU A 69 1.02 -4.99 13.40
N ASN A 70 1.24 -3.68 13.34
CA ASN A 70 0.88 -2.90 12.16
C ASN A 70 1.62 -3.39 10.91
N ASP A 71 2.90 -3.69 11.02
CA ASP A 71 3.70 -4.20 9.90
C ASP A 71 3.22 -5.60 9.48
N VAL A 72 3.05 -6.50 10.43
CA VAL A 72 2.63 -7.89 10.14
C VAL A 72 1.25 -7.92 9.50
N ILE A 73 0.27 -7.26 10.11
CA ILE A 73 -1.10 -7.24 9.58
C ILE A 73 -1.14 -6.46 8.26
N GLY A 74 -0.51 -5.28 8.21
CA GLY A 74 -0.49 -4.44 7.03
C GLY A 74 0.09 -5.14 5.82
N TYR A 75 1.32 -5.63 5.93
CA TYR A 75 2.00 -6.22 4.79
C TYR A 75 1.38 -7.55 4.34
N ASN A 76 0.90 -8.37 5.26
CA ASN A 76 0.32 -9.67 4.89
C ASN A 76 -1.12 -9.54 4.38
N VAL A 77 -1.98 -8.82 5.09
CA VAL A 77 -3.40 -8.69 4.70
C VAL A 77 -3.53 -7.85 3.43
N ALA A 78 -2.81 -6.74 3.36
CA ALA A 78 -2.89 -5.87 2.19
C ALA A 78 -2.31 -6.52 0.94
N LEU A 79 -1.25 -7.31 1.08
CA LEU A 79 -0.68 -8.04 -0.05
C LEU A 79 -1.70 -9.02 -0.63
N ILE A 80 -2.44 -9.73 0.23
CA ILE A 80 -3.49 -10.65 -0.19
C ILE A 80 -4.62 -9.91 -0.93
N ILE A 81 -5.11 -8.81 -0.35
CA ILE A 81 -6.17 -8.00 -0.96
C ILE A 81 -5.72 -7.43 -2.30
N TYR A 82 -4.48 -6.92 -2.35
CA TYR A 82 -3.89 -6.33 -3.54
C TYR A 82 -3.78 -7.35 -4.67
N ALA A 83 -3.28 -8.55 -4.35
CA ALA A 83 -3.19 -9.65 -5.30
C ALA A 83 -4.57 -10.08 -5.79
N ALA A 84 -5.56 -10.18 -4.91
CA ALA A 84 -6.92 -10.54 -5.28
C ALA A 84 -7.55 -9.52 -6.23
N VAL A 85 -7.37 -8.22 -5.97
CA VAL A 85 -7.86 -7.16 -6.84
C VAL A 85 -7.23 -7.25 -8.23
N ILE A 86 -5.92 -7.46 -8.30
CA ILE A 86 -5.20 -7.60 -9.57
C ILE A 86 -5.73 -8.81 -10.35
N LEU A 87 -5.90 -9.96 -9.69
CA LEU A 87 -6.41 -11.18 -10.33
C LEU A 87 -7.82 -10.99 -10.88
N ILE A 88 -8.70 -10.34 -10.13
CA ILE A 88 -10.07 -10.05 -10.57
C ILE A 88 -10.03 -9.13 -11.80
N MET A 89 -9.23 -8.08 -11.78
CA MET A 89 -9.09 -7.18 -12.92
C MET A 89 -8.59 -7.90 -14.17
N VAL A 90 -7.56 -8.72 -14.02
CA VAL A 90 -6.99 -9.51 -15.13
C VAL A 90 -8.05 -10.45 -15.69
N TYR A 91 -8.80 -11.14 -14.83
CA TYR A 91 -9.87 -12.04 -15.25
C TYR A 91 -10.93 -11.32 -16.09
N PHE A 92 -11.41 -10.17 -15.63
CA PHE A 92 -12.41 -9.40 -16.37
C PHE A 92 -11.90 -8.94 -17.73
N ILE A 93 -10.63 -8.54 -17.80
CA ILE A 93 -10.04 -8.08 -19.05
C ILE A 93 -9.91 -9.22 -20.04
N PHE A 94 -9.43 -10.39 -19.61
CA PHE A 94 -9.31 -11.56 -20.46
C PHE A 94 -10.67 -11.99 -20.98
N ASN A 95 -11.70 -11.99 -20.15
CA ASN A 95 -13.06 -12.34 -20.58
C ASN A 95 -13.60 -11.35 -21.61
N LYS A 96 -13.37 -10.06 -21.42
CA LYS A 96 -13.82 -9.03 -22.35
C LYS A 96 -13.14 -9.16 -23.72
N PHE A 97 -11.86 -9.52 -23.73
CA PHE A 97 -11.13 -9.71 -25.00
C PHE A 97 -11.47 -11.04 -25.67
N LYS A 98 -11.87 -12.04 -24.91
CA LYS A 98 -12.23 -13.36 -25.43
C LYS A 98 -13.60 -13.35 -26.12
N SER A 99 -14.52 -12.48 -25.70
CA SER A 99 -15.86 -12.39 -26.27
C SER A 99 -15.93 -11.56 -27.55
N ASN A 100 -14.85 -10.93 -27.92
CA ASN A 100 -14.73 -10.17 -29.17
C ASN A 100 -13.87 -10.96 -30.18
#